data_61cccb28d87b06bcd4126fe1a868b71d
#
_entry.id   61cccb28d87b06bcd4126fe1a868b71d
#
_cell.length_a   1.000
_cell.length_b   1.000
_cell.length_c   1.000
_cell.angle_alpha   90.00
_cell.angle_beta   90.00
_cell.angle_gamma   90.00
#
_symmetry.space_group_name_H-M   'P 1'
#
loop_
_entity.id
_entity.type
_entity.pdbx_description
1 polymer ?
#
loop_
_entity_poly.entity_id
_entity_poly.type
_entity_poly.pdbx_seq_one_letter_code
_entity_poly.pdbx_strand_id
1 'polypeptide(L)'
;MHESQTVDAPSEDVTGEPLPRPPLSIEDVSLATWFAATQLSVSPEQTAHFSAPVVYWLAESRFETHFRPMVISRADELIGFLVYGVDPDDGEYWLITFMIDHRFQGRGLGRRALEAFLAHFDDEHPGARLTLGHHPDNHVAARLYASAGFAPTGELIGGEVIRVRPPA
;
A
#
# COMPACT_ATOMS: atom_id res chain seq x y z
N MET A 1 -62.79 -3.33 -9.69
CA MET A 1 -61.89 -2.72 -8.70
C MET A 1 -60.49 -3.21 -8.96
N HIS A 2 -59.69 -2.40 -9.65
CA HIS A 2 -58.28 -2.68 -9.89
C HIS A 2 -57.45 -1.62 -9.13
N GLU A 3 -56.80 -2.05 -8.07
CA GLU A 3 -55.79 -1.21 -7.39
C GLU A 3 -54.50 -1.28 -8.17
N SER A 4 -54.11 -0.13 -8.71
CA SER A 4 -52.79 0.09 -9.30
C SER A 4 -51.75 0.26 -8.17
N GLN A 5 -50.84 -0.70 -8.06
CA GLN A 5 -49.62 -0.53 -7.25
C GLN A 5 -48.67 0.39 -7.98
N THR A 6 -48.46 1.54 -7.40
CA THR A 6 -47.39 2.49 -7.79
C THR A 6 -46.06 1.88 -7.35
N VAL A 7 -45.19 1.54 -8.30
CA VAL A 7 -43.82 1.11 -8.04
C VAL A 7 -43.03 2.38 -7.75
N ASP A 8 -42.55 2.48 -6.53
CA ASP A 8 -41.65 3.56 -6.09
C ASP A 8 -40.33 3.44 -6.84
N ALA A 9 -39.98 4.44 -7.63
CA ALA A 9 -38.73 4.52 -8.33
C ALA A 9 -37.61 4.90 -7.34
N PRO A 10 -36.38 4.35 -7.44
CA PRO A 10 -35.28 4.76 -6.58
C PRO A 10 -34.96 6.23 -6.85
N SER A 11 -34.93 7.02 -5.78
CA SER A 11 -34.53 8.42 -5.79
C SER A 11 -33.10 8.55 -6.26
N GLU A 12 -32.91 9.01 -7.50
CA GLU A 12 -31.62 9.49 -8.00
C GLU A 12 -31.28 10.78 -7.28
N ASP A 13 -30.07 10.85 -6.70
CA ASP A 13 -29.54 12.08 -6.15
C ASP A 13 -29.29 13.08 -7.28
N VAL A 14 -29.81 14.29 -7.13
CA VAL A 14 -30.06 15.27 -8.19
C VAL A 14 -28.81 15.98 -8.71
N THR A 15 -27.59 15.57 -8.30
CA THR A 15 -26.36 16.30 -8.66
C THR A 15 -25.41 15.57 -9.61
N GLY A 16 -25.62 14.28 -9.93
CA GLY A 16 -24.80 13.57 -10.93
C GLY A 16 -23.27 13.55 -10.67
N GLU A 17 -22.81 14.03 -9.52
CA GLU A 17 -21.42 13.93 -9.12
C GLU A 17 -21.15 12.55 -8.52
N PRO A 18 -20.10 11.85 -8.97
CA PRO A 18 -19.74 10.57 -8.40
C PRO A 18 -19.42 10.79 -6.91
N LEU A 19 -20.07 9.99 -6.04
CA LEU A 19 -19.81 10.02 -4.60
C LEU A 19 -18.30 10.00 -4.33
N PRO A 20 -17.81 10.87 -3.41
CA PRO A 20 -16.40 10.93 -3.09
C PRO A 20 -15.91 9.54 -2.65
N ARG A 21 -14.84 9.07 -3.30
CA ARG A 21 -14.24 7.78 -2.96
C ARG A 21 -13.75 7.83 -1.51
N PRO A 22 -14.09 6.86 -0.65
CA PRO A 22 -13.65 6.87 0.73
C PRO A 22 -12.13 7.03 0.81
N PRO A 23 -11.64 7.86 1.75
CA PRO A 23 -10.21 8.03 1.96
C PRO A 23 -9.59 6.69 2.36
N LEU A 24 -8.28 6.55 2.09
CA LEU A 24 -7.49 5.47 2.64
C LEU A 24 -6.78 5.97 3.89
N SER A 25 -6.70 5.13 4.93
CA SER A 25 -5.88 5.37 6.11
C SER A 25 -4.65 4.47 6.11
N ILE A 26 -3.57 5.00 6.67
CA ILE A 26 -2.31 4.29 6.91
C ILE A 26 -2.06 4.34 8.41
N GLU A 27 -1.95 3.20 9.04
CA GLU A 27 -1.85 3.10 10.50
C GLU A 27 -0.86 2.01 10.92
N ASP A 28 -0.21 2.20 12.06
CA ASP A 28 0.62 1.14 12.64
C ASP A 28 -0.20 -0.13 12.89
N VAL A 29 0.41 -1.29 12.67
CA VAL A 29 -0.20 -2.55 13.09
C VAL A 29 -0.38 -2.54 14.60
N SER A 30 -1.58 -2.88 15.05
CA SER A 30 -1.98 -2.86 16.46
C SER A 30 -2.52 -4.22 16.91
N LEU A 31 -2.80 -4.34 18.19
CA LEU A 31 -3.47 -5.52 18.75
C LEU A 31 -4.82 -5.79 18.07
N ALA A 32 -5.51 -4.74 17.60
CA ALA A 32 -6.80 -4.87 16.92
C ALA A 32 -6.66 -5.33 15.46
N THR A 33 -5.53 -5.04 14.81
CA THR A 33 -5.39 -5.23 13.36
C THR A 33 -4.44 -6.36 12.95
N TRP A 34 -3.50 -6.79 13.83
CA TRP A 34 -2.44 -7.72 13.45
C TRP A 34 -2.98 -9.04 12.87
N PHE A 35 -4.02 -9.61 13.50
CA PHE A 35 -4.56 -10.89 13.03
C PHE A 35 -5.20 -10.75 11.64
N ALA A 36 -6.02 -9.73 11.43
CA ALA A 36 -6.61 -9.45 10.13
C ALA A 36 -5.53 -9.15 9.07
N ALA A 37 -4.44 -8.47 9.46
CA ALA A 37 -3.30 -8.22 8.56
C ALA A 37 -2.65 -9.54 8.08
N THR A 38 -2.54 -10.57 8.92
CA THR A 38 -1.99 -11.88 8.51
C THR A 38 -2.84 -12.61 7.46
N GLN A 39 -4.09 -12.22 7.27
CA GLN A 39 -4.99 -12.79 6.26
C GLN A 39 -4.88 -12.11 4.89
N LEU A 40 -4.16 -10.99 4.81
CA LEU A 40 -3.89 -10.31 3.54
C LEU A 40 -2.87 -11.11 2.73
N SER A 41 -3.10 -11.24 1.44
CA SER A 41 -2.20 -11.95 0.53
C SER A 41 -2.22 -11.37 -0.87
N VAL A 42 -1.11 -11.48 -1.57
CA VAL A 42 -1.04 -11.25 -3.01
C VAL A 42 -1.63 -12.43 -3.78
N SER A 43 -1.90 -12.27 -5.07
CA SER A 43 -2.33 -13.40 -5.90
C SER A 43 -1.21 -14.45 -6.03
N PRO A 44 -1.54 -15.71 -6.35
CA PRO A 44 -0.54 -16.76 -6.55
C PRO A 44 0.54 -16.38 -7.57
N GLU A 45 0.17 -15.67 -8.64
CA GLU A 45 1.10 -15.23 -9.70
C GLU A 45 2.08 -14.16 -9.19
N GLN A 46 1.70 -13.41 -8.16
CA GLN A 46 2.53 -12.36 -7.57
C GLN A 46 3.43 -12.86 -6.44
N THR A 47 3.25 -14.11 -5.99
CA THR A 47 4.03 -14.67 -4.86
C THR A 47 5.53 -14.68 -5.16
N ALA A 48 5.91 -14.80 -6.43
CA ALA A 48 7.33 -14.73 -6.84
C ALA A 48 7.97 -13.33 -6.63
N HIS A 49 7.15 -12.27 -6.53
CA HIS A 49 7.59 -10.89 -6.35
C HIS A 49 7.32 -10.36 -4.92
N PHE A 50 6.63 -11.13 -4.11
CA PHE A 50 6.36 -10.80 -2.71
C PHE A 50 7.04 -11.85 -1.85
N SER A 51 8.20 -11.51 -1.33
CA SER A 51 9.20 -12.43 -0.81
C SER A 51 8.76 -13.21 0.44
N ALA A 52 7.78 -12.71 1.19
CA ALA A 52 7.33 -13.35 2.43
C ALA A 52 5.87 -12.99 2.77
N PRO A 53 5.12 -13.87 3.47
CA PRO A 53 3.79 -13.57 3.95
C PRO A 53 3.81 -12.49 5.03
N VAL A 54 2.67 -11.81 5.25
CA VAL A 54 2.56 -10.72 6.23
C VAL A 54 3.02 -11.15 7.63
N VAL A 55 2.70 -12.37 8.05
CA VAL A 55 3.12 -12.89 9.38
C VAL A 55 4.64 -12.90 9.56
N TYR A 56 5.40 -13.15 8.49
CA TYR A 56 6.87 -13.09 8.54
C TYR A 56 7.33 -11.66 8.88
N TRP A 57 6.81 -10.66 8.19
CA TRP A 57 7.16 -9.26 8.40
C TRP A 57 6.80 -8.76 9.79
N LEU A 58 5.66 -9.21 10.34
CA LEU A 58 5.27 -8.90 11.72
C LEU A 58 6.23 -9.53 12.74
N ALA A 59 6.65 -10.78 12.49
CA ALA A 59 7.61 -11.46 13.35
C ALA A 59 8.99 -10.80 13.27
N GLU A 60 9.47 -10.47 12.08
CA GLU A 60 10.75 -9.82 11.86
C GLU A 60 10.82 -8.45 12.51
N SER A 61 9.76 -7.63 12.35
CA SER A 61 9.67 -6.30 12.97
C SER A 61 9.74 -6.33 14.52
N ARG A 62 9.55 -7.50 15.12
CA ARG A 62 9.74 -7.66 16.58
C ARG A 62 11.22 -7.63 16.97
N PHE A 63 12.10 -8.05 16.07
CA PHE A 63 13.55 -8.12 16.29
C PHE A 63 14.29 -6.96 15.60
N GLU A 64 13.88 -6.65 14.39
CA GLU A 64 14.35 -5.47 13.63
C GLU A 64 13.51 -4.25 14.04
N THR A 65 13.87 -3.64 15.18
CA THR A 65 13.06 -2.58 15.81
C THR A 65 12.98 -1.28 15.00
N HIS A 66 13.79 -1.14 13.96
CA HIS A 66 13.74 -0.05 12.98
C HIS A 66 12.70 -0.30 11.86
N PHE A 67 12.14 -1.51 11.77
CA PHE A 67 11.06 -1.82 10.85
C PHE A 67 9.71 -1.44 11.45
N ARG A 68 8.92 -0.72 10.67
CA ARG A 68 7.59 -0.26 11.05
C ARG A 68 6.52 -0.88 10.15
N PRO A 69 5.84 -1.94 10.61
CA PRO A 69 4.74 -2.54 9.87
C PRO A 69 3.48 -1.70 10.00
N MET A 70 2.81 -1.46 8.87
CA MET A 70 1.59 -0.66 8.79
C MET A 70 0.51 -1.37 7.99
N VAL A 71 -0.74 -1.09 8.31
CA VAL A 71 -1.91 -1.52 7.56
C VAL A 71 -2.50 -0.37 6.75
N ILE A 72 -3.07 -0.74 5.62
CA ILE A 72 -3.78 0.14 4.71
C ILE A 72 -5.26 -0.22 4.78
N SER A 73 -6.10 0.75 5.15
CA SER A 73 -7.54 0.57 5.28
C SER A 73 -8.32 1.46 4.32
N ARG A 74 -9.48 0.97 3.90
CA ARG A 74 -10.50 1.73 3.20
C ARG A 74 -11.78 1.66 4.01
N ALA A 75 -12.17 2.76 4.64
CA ALA A 75 -13.12 2.74 5.75
C ALA A 75 -12.65 1.73 6.81
N ASP A 76 -13.49 0.80 7.24
CA ASP A 76 -13.15 -0.20 8.27
C ASP A 76 -12.56 -1.51 7.70
N GLU A 77 -12.25 -1.56 6.40
CA GLU A 77 -11.77 -2.77 5.72
C GLU A 77 -10.27 -2.68 5.45
N LEU A 78 -9.49 -3.65 5.96
CA LEU A 78 -8.08 -3.77 5.63
C LEU A 78 -7.93 -4.23 4.18
N ILE A 79 -7.18 -3.46 3.39
CA ILE A 79 -6.98 -3.71 1.96
C ILE A 79 -5.52 -3.94 1.58
N GLY A 80 -4.59 -3.65 2.47
CA GLY A 80 -3.16 -3.78 2.18
C GLY A 80 -2.29 -3.69 3.41
N PHE A 81 -1.00 -3.87 3.17
CA PHE A 81 0.04 -3.91 4.19
C PHE A 81 1.35 -3.35 3.62
N LEU A 82 2.12 -2.73 4.47
CA LEU A 82 3.47 -2.28 4.13
C LEU A 82 4.41 -2.37 5.34
N VAL A 83 5.71 -2.41 5.07
CA VAL A 83 6.76 -2.19 6.06
C VAL A 83 7.72 -1.16 5.50
N TYR A 84 8.05 -0.17 6.30
CA TYR A 84 9.15 0.74 6.02
C TYR A 84 10.04 0.89 7.25
N GLY A 85 11.23 1.42 7.06
CA GLY A 85 12.14 1.62 8.17
C GLY A 85 13.43 2.32 7.73
N VAL A 86 14.27 2.61 8.71
CA VAL A 86 15.61 3.18 8.50
C VAL A 86 16.60 2.04 8.40
N ASP A 87 17.45 2.06 7.39
CA ASP A 87 18.63 1.20 7.37
C ASP A 87 19.64 1.72 8.41
N PRO A 88 20.02 0.91 9.42
CA PRO A 88 20.91 1.35 10.48
C PRO A 88 22.33 1.62 9.99
N ASP A 89 22.73 1.10 8.82
CA ASP A 89 24.09 1.23 8.29
C ASP A 89 24.32 2.58 7.61
N ASP A 90 23.30 3.11 6.92
CA ASP A 90 23.43 4.38 6.18
C ASP A 90 22.44 5.48 6.64
N GLY A 91 21.44 5.13 7.45
CA GLY A 91 20.42 6.06 7.94
C GLY A 91 19.37 6.43 6.90
N GLU A 92 19.32 5.74 5.77
CA GLU A 92 18.34 5.98 4.70
C GLU A 92 17.02 5.24 4.99
N TYR A 93 15.91 5.85 4.59
CA TYR A 93 14.60 5.22 4.70
C TYR A 93 14.33 4.29 3.52
N TRP A 94 13.80 3.11 3.84
CA TRP A 94 13.42 2.10 2.87
C TRP A 94 11.95 1.71 3.00
N LEU A 95 11.23 1.69 1.88
CA LEU A 95 9.97 0.97 1.77
C LEU A 95 10.31 -0.49 1.45
N ILE A 96 10.27 -1.33 2.48
CA ILE A 96 10.78 -2.70 2.44
C ILE A 96 9.81 -3.64 1.75
N THR A 97 8.52 -3.50 2.05
CA THR A 97 7.45 -4.24 1.37
C THR A 97 6.20 -3.39 1.27
N PHE A 98 5.44 -3.58 0.19
CA PHE A 98 4.18 -2.89 -0.07
C PHE A 98 3.27 -3.80 -0.88
N MET A 99 2.05 -4.03 -0.38
CA MET A 99 1.08 -4.86 -1.08
C MET A 99 -0.35 -4.36 -0.90
N ILE A 100 -1.16 -4.60 -1.93
CA ILE A 100 -2.62 -4.60 -1.86
C ILE A 100 -3.09 -6.04 -1.94
N ASP A 101 -3.99 -6.43 -1.07
CA ASP A 101 -4.60 -7.76 -1.09
C ASP A 101 -5.24 -8.04 -2.45
N HIS A 102 -5.07 -9.26 -2.96
CA HIS A 102 -5.49 -9.64 -4.30
C HIS A 102 -6.98 -9.38 -4.58
N ARG A 103 -7.84 -9.45 -3.55
CA ARG A 103 -9.29 -9.17 -3.64
C ARG A 103 -9.60 -7.73 -4.03
N PHE A 104 -8.67 -6.81 -3.79
CA PHE A 104 -8.83 -5.37 -3.99
C PHE A 104 -8.02 -4.80 -5.14
N GLN A 105 -7.19 -5.60 -5.80
CA GLN A 105 -6.36 -5.18 -6.92
C GLN A 105 -7.17 -4.84 -8.18
N GLY A 106 -6.52 -4.18 -9.15
CA GLY A 106 -7.15 -3.81 -10.43
C GLY A 106 -8.13 -2.64 -10.35
N ARG A 107 -8.24 -1.95 -9.20
CA ARG A 107 -9.18 -0.84 -8.96
C ARG A 107 -8.51 0.51 -8.70
N GLY A 108 -7.22 0.61 -9.02
CA GLY A 108 -6.41 1.81 -8.76
C GLY A 108 -6.06 2.03 -7.28
N LEU A 109 -6.37 1.06 -6.40
CA LEU A 109 -6.12 1.20 -4.97
C LEU A 109 -4.64 1.18 -4.62
N GLY A 110 -3.80 0.45 -5.36
CA GLY A 110 -2.35 0.44 -5.14
C GLY A 110 -1.73 1.83 -5.27
N ARG A 111 -2.12 2.58 -6.31
CA ARG A 111 -1.66 3.96 -6.50
C ARG A 111 -2.11 4.88 -5.36
N ARG A 112 -3.39 4.84 -5.02
CA ARG A 112 -3.95 5.66 -3.93
C ARG A 112 -3.34 5.32 -2.58
N ALA A 113 -3.08 4.04 -2.32
CA ALA A 113 -2.45 3.59 -1.08
C ALA A 113 -0.98 4.06 -0.99
N LEU A 114 -0.24 3.98 -2.09
CA LEU A 114 1.11 4.51 -2.15
C LEU A 114 1.13 6.03 -1.96
N GLU A 115 0.24 6.77 -2.59
CA GLU A 115 0.08 8.22 -2.41
C GLU A 115 -0.26 8.58 -0.95
N ALA A 116 -1.16 7.83 -0.30
CA ALA A 116 -1.50 8.02 1.11
C ALA A 116 -0.31 7.72 2.04
N PHE A 117 0.43 6.64 1.76
CA PHE A 117 1.65 6.34 2.51
C PHE A 117 2.71 7.43 2.34
N LEU A 118 2.94 7.91 1.13
CA LEU A 118 3.93 8.95 0.88
C LEU A 118 3.57 10.27 1.57
N ALA A 119 2.29 10.63 1.62
CA ALA A 119 1.83 11.80 2.38
C ALA A 119 2.09 11.64 3.89
N HIS A 120 1.79 10.46 4.44
CA HIS A 120 2.09 10.11 5.83
C HIS A 120 3.62 10.14 6.12
N PHE A 121 4.40 9.57 5.22
CA PHE A 121 5.87 9.55 5.33
C PHE A 121 6.48 10.95 5.29
N ASP A 122 6.05 11.80 4.36
CA ASP A 122 6.55 13.17 4.22
C ASP A 122 6.20 14.04 5.43
N ASP A 123 5.05 13.80 6.06
CA ASP A 123 4.61 14.50 7.28
C ASP A 123 5.46 14.08 8.50
N GLU A 124 5.74 12.80 8.65
CA GLU A 124 6.57 12.28 9.75
C GLU A 124 8.08 12.53 9.58
N HIS A 125 8.55 12.55 8.32
CA HIS A 125 9.98 12.62 7.99
C HIS A 125 10.27 13.72 6.96
N PRO A 126 10.01 14.99 7.29
CA PRO A 126 10.17 16.10 6.35
C PRO A 126 11.62 16.20 5.87
N GLY A 127 11.80 16.25 4.55
CA GLY A 127 13.12 16.34 3.93
C GLY A 127 13.85 15.00 3.79
N ALA A 128 13.23 13.88 4.14
CA ALA A 128 13.84 12.56 3.97
C ALA A 128 13.65 12.03 2.54
N ARG A 129 14.64 11.25 2.08
CA ARG A 129 14.52 10.42 0.88
C ARG A 129 13.87 9.10 1.25
N LEU A 130 13.26 8.45 0.26
CA LEU A 130 12.72 7.12 0.43
C LEU A 130 13.23 6.22 -0.70
N THR A 131 13.81 5.10 -0.33
CA THR A 131 14.37 4.09 -1.24
C THR A 131 13.49 2.84 -1.25
N LEU A 132 13.47 2.11 -2.34
CA LEU A 132 12.83 0.81 -2.46
C LEU A 132 13.52 -0.05 -3.51
N GLY A 133 13.34 -1.38 -3.39
CA GLY A 133 13.70 -2.36 -4.41
C GLY A 133 12.47 -3.01 -5.03
N HIS A 134 12.58 -3.48 -6.26
CA HIS A 134 11.59 -4.36 -6.88
C HIS A 134 12.23 -5.31 -7.87
N HIS A 135 11.63 -6.49 -8.03
CA HIS A 135 12.10 -7.46 -9.01
C HIS A 135 12.06 -6.87 -10.44
N PRO A 136 13.08 -7.09 -11.28
CA PRO A 136 13.15 -6.53 -12.63
C PRO A 136 11.93 -6.85 -13.50
N ASP A 137 11.37 -8.05 -13.36
CA ASP A 137 10.20 -8.51 -14.12
C ASP A 137 8.86 -7.98 -13.57
N ASN A 138 8.87 -7.30 -12.40
CA ASN A 138 7.68 -6.70 -11.84
C ASN A 138 7.37 -5.34 -12.48
N HIS A 139 6.94 -5.38 -13.74
CA HIS A 139 6.64 -4.16 -14.52
C HIS A 139 5.45 -3.36 -13.96
N VAL A 140 4.55 -4.01 -13.22
CA VAL A 140 3.43 -3.32 -12.55
C VAL A 140 3.97 -2.43 -11.43
N ALA A 141 4.82 -2.97 -10.57
CA ALA A 141 5.49 -2.21 -9.51
C ALA A 141 6.38 -1.11 -10.09
N ALA A 142 7.17 -1.40 -11.14
CA ALA A 142 8.03 -0.42 -11.79
C ALA A 142 7.25 0.81 -12.27
N ARG A 143 6.09 0.63 -12.92
CA ARG A 143 5.22 1.73 -13.37
C ARG A 143 4.57 2.46 -12.20
N LEU A 144 4.12 1.73 -11.18
CA LEU A 144 3.53 2.31 -9.98
C LEU A 144 4.52 3.26 -9.29
N TYR A 145 5.71 2.78 -9.00
CA TYR A 145 6.74 3.56 -8.32
C TYR A 145 7.25 4.74 -9.16
N ALA A 146 7.44 4.53 -10.47
CA ALA A 146 7.79 5.64 -11.37
C ALA A 146 6.72 6.75 -11.36
N SER A 147 5.44 6.39 -11.35
CA SER A 147 4.34 7.36 -11.30
C SER A 147 4.25 8.13 -9.98
N ALA A 148 4.87 7.61 -8.92
CA ALA A 148 4.96 8.22 -7.59
C ALA A 148 6.30 8.97 -7.34
N GLY A 149 7.10 9.17 -8.38
CA GLY A 149 8.34 9.96 -8.32
C GLY A 149 9.60 9.17 -7.98
N PHE A 150 9.54 7.84 -7.93
CA PHE A 150 10.74 7.01 -7.73
C PHE A 150 11.51 6.82 -9.03
N ALA A 151 12.71 7.34 -9.10
CA ALA A 151 13.63 7.16 -10.21
C ALA A 151 14.59 5.99 -9.98
N PRO A 152 14.94 5.19 -11.02
CA PRO A 152 15.94 4.14 -10.87
C PRO A 152 17.32 4.75 -10.62
N THR A 153 18.09 4.13 -9.71
CA THR A 153 19.47 4.54 -9.41
C THR A 153 20.49 3.98 -10.41
N GLY A 154 20.13 2.93 -11.12
CA GLY A 154 21.04 2.13 -11.94
C GLY A 154 21.66 0.95 -11.18
N GLU A 155 21.41 0.82 -9.90
CA GLU A 155 21.92 -0.25 -9.06
C GLU A 155 21.00 -1.47 -9.02
N LEU A 156 21.61 -2.63 -8.82
CA LEU A 156 20.93 -3.88 -8.49
C LEU A 156 21.45 -4.34 -7.13
N ILE A 157 20.56 -4.50 -6.16
CA ILE A 157 20.89 -5.05 -4.83
C ILE A 157 20.04 -6.31 -4.61
N GLY A 158 20.68 -7.43 -4.34
CA GLY A 158 19.96 -8.70 -4.17
C GLY A 158 19.17 -9.17 -5.40
N GLY A 159 19.48 -8.63 -6.60
CA GLY A 159 18.73 -8.88 -7.83
C GLY A 159 17.54 -7.93 -8.05
N GLU A 160 17.31 -6.99 -7.17
CA GLU A 160 16.25 -5.98 -7.29
C GLU A 160 16.75 -4.68 -7.90
N VAL A 161 15.93 -4.06 -8.71
CA VAL A 161 16.14 -2.69 -9.24
C VAL A 161 15.88 -1.70 -8.12
N ILE A 162 16.88 -0.89 -7.78
CA ILE A 162 16.77 0.10 -6.72
C ILE A 162 16.26 1.42 -7.29
N ARG A 163 15.28 1.98 -6.60
CA ARG A 163 14.69 3.28 -6.91
C ARG A 163 14.70 4.20 -5.70
N VAL A 164 14.85 5.49 -5.96
CA VAL A 164 14.85 6.54 -4.94
C VAL A 164 13.84 7.62 -5.30
N ARG A 165 13.06 8.03 -4.31
CA ARG A 165 12.24 9.23 -4.35
C ARG A 165 12.96 10.33 -3.55
N PRO A 166 13.22 11.50 -4.14
CA PRO A 166 13.79 12.64 -3.43
C PRO A 166 12.79 13.15 -2.36
N PRO A 167 13.24 13.98 -1.43
CA PRO A 167 12.36 14.69 -0.50
C PRO A 167 11.25 15.44 -1.24
N ALA A 168 10.08 15.55 -0.60
CA ALA A 168 8.96 16.32 -1.10
C ALA A 168 9.22 17.83 -1.04
#